data_a17f2a088c252f00a7e47313e3a49ace
#
_entry.id   a17f2a088c252f00a7e47313e3a49ace
#
_cell.length_a   1.000
_cell.length_b   1.000
_cell.length_c   1.000
_cell.angle_alpha   90.00
_cell.angle_beta   90.00
_cell.angle_gamma   90.00
#
_symmetry.space_group_name_H-M   'P 1'
#
loop_
_entity.id
_entity.type
_entity.pdbx_description
1 polymer ?
#
loop_
_entity_poly.entity_id
_entity_poly.type
_entity_poly.pdbx_seq_one_letter_code
_entity_poly.pdbx_strand_id
1 'polypeptide(L)'
;MKGPYFITTLEADVRIHPSQMNNNIMDNIKRTLERNYSNKCYDNYGYVDKIYDVSDDIKGGIIRAEDNTASSVHRVSFTCRVCNPMKKSTIMGRIIGINNMIIVAENGPIKFIIGESNINNDNIQFKKSAYYPVSSKGELINKPISKGTYVMIQVMNKKIVKGKTKIIVFGRLESVVLDDNVMDAIRGQYESSEKIDSAELINPKNDQNTDRDDMAPEDSTAEDSVESDDE
;
A
#
# COMPACT_ATOMS: atom_id res chain seq x y z
N MET A 1 -8.56 1.50 -14.06
CA MET A 1 -7.70 2.43 -13.25
C MET A 1 -7.00 1.59 -12.20
N LYS A 2 -5.69 1.73 -12.04
CA LYS A 2 -5.00 1.05 -10.92
C LYS A 2 -5.40 1.76 -9.63
N GLY A 3 -5.93 1.02 -8.67
CA GLY A 3 -6.25 1.54 -7.34
C GLY A 3 -4.99 2.05 -6.60
N PRO A 4 -5.14 2.74 -5.47
CA PRO A 4 -4.02 3.26 -4.69
C PRO A 4 -3.30 2.17 -3.88
N TYR A 5 -3.74 0.93 -3.95
CA TYR A 5 -3.20 -0.22 -3.21
C TYR A 5 -2.25 -1.05 -4.05
N PHE A 6 -1.18 -1.53 -3.44
CA PHE A 6 -0.24 -2.49 -4.02
C PHE A 6 0.42 -3.33 -2.93
N ILE A 7 0.92 -4.50 -3.31
CA ILE A 7 1.66 -5.38 -2.41
C ILE A 7 3.14 -5.09 -2.55
N THR A 8 3.84 -5.02 -1.44
CA THR A 8 5.29 -4.80 -1.41
C THR A 8 5.90 -5.44 -0.17
N THR A 9 7.20 -5.69 -0.23
CA THR A 9 7.99 -6.13 0.91
C THR A 9 8.68 -4.92 1.54
N LEU A 10 8.52 -4.77 2.84
CA LEU A 10 9.12 -3.72 3.65
C LEU A 10 10.00 -4.32 4.74
N GLU A 11 10.93 -3.54 5.24
CA GLU A 11 11.75 -3.89 6.40
C GLU A 11 11.42 -2.98 7.57
N ALA A 12 11.37 -3.56 8.77
CA ALA A 12 11.17 -2.79 9.99
C ALA A 12 11.99 -3.36 11.15
N ASP A 13 12.39 -2.47 12.05
CA ASP A 13 13.02 -2.85 13.31
C ASP A 13 11.91 -3.11 14.35
N VAL A 14 11.88 -4.35 14.86
CA VAL A 14 10.92 -4.80 15.86
C VAL A 14 11.66 -4.99 17.18
N ARG A 15 11.18 -4.29 18.22
CA ARG A 15 11.72 -4.42 19.58
C ARG A 15 10.97 -5.50 20.34
N ILE A 16 11.70 -6.45 20.90
CA ILE A 16 11.19 -7.57 21.69
C ILE A 16 11.71 -7.45 23.12
N HIS A 17 10.79 -7.46 24.08
CA HIS A 17 11.14 -7.40 25.50
C HIS A 17 11.63 -8.78 25.99
N PRO A 18 12.52 -8.87 26.99
CA PRO A 18 13.03 -10.14 27.52
C PRO A 18 11.96 -11.18 27.86
N SER A 19 10.81 -10.76 28.39
CA SER A 19 9.68 -11.65 28.67
C SER A 19 9.06 -12.31 27.44
N GLN A 20 9.33 -11.80 26.24
CA GLN A 20 8.85 -12.31 24.97
C GLN A 20 9.91 -13.15 24.23
N MET A 21 11.12 -13.26 24.76
CA MET A 21 12.22 -14.06 24.23
C MET A 21 12.10 -15.51 24.70
N ASN A 22 11.08 -16.20 24.19
CA ASN A 22 10.79 -17.60 24.51
C ASN A 22 10.75 -18.43 23.22
N ASN A 23 10.39 -19.71 23.31
CA ASN A 23 10.30 -20.61 22.16
C ASN A 23 9.35 -20.09 21.06
N ASN A 24 8.43 -19.15 21.37
CA ASN A 24 7.48 -18.55 20.45
C ASN A 24 7.91 -17.14 20.01
N ILE A 25 9.21 -16.88 19.95
CA ILE A 25 9.76 -15.55 19.63
C ILE A 25 9.27 -15.05 18.25
N MET A 26 9.12 -15.95 17.27
CA MET A 26 8.63 -15.62 15.94
C MET A 26 7.20 -15.08 15.98
N ASP A 27 6.32 -15.72 16.72
CA ASP A 27 4.93 -15.26 16.92
C ASP A 27 4.90 -13.92 17.67
N ASN A 28 5.77 -13.74 18.63
CA ASN A 28 5.86 -12.48 19.39
C ASN A 28 6.36 -11.33 18.49
N ILE A 29 7.30 -11.59 17.60
CA ILE A 29 7.79 -10.64 16.59
C ILE A 29 6.64 -10.29 15.66
N LYS A 30 5.92 -11.27 15.09
CA LYS A 30 4.80 -11.08 14.20
C LYS A 30 3.70 -10.22 14.85
N ARG A 31 3.26 -10.57 16.05
CA ARG A 31 2.27 -9.79 16.81
C ARG A 31 2.73 -8.35 17.09
N THR A 32 4.00 -8.17 17.43
CA THR A 32 4.55 -6.84 17.70
C THR A 32 4.63 -6.01 16.43
N LEU A 33 5.01 -6.62 15.30
CA LEU A 33 5.02 -6.00 13.99
C LEU A 33 3.60 -5.55 13.59
N GLU A 34 2.61 -6.44 13.66
CA GLU A 34 1.21 -6.13 13.35
C GLU A 34 0.69 -4.98 14.22
N ARG A 35 0.90 -5.02 15.52
CA ARG A 35 0.47 -3.98 16.45
C ARG A 35 1.10 -2.61 16.16
N ASN A 36 2.35 -2.59 15.73
CA ASN A 36 3.09 -1.35 15.51
C ASN A 36 2.82 -0.72 14.14
N TYR A 37 2.64 -1.54 13.11
CA TYR A 37 2.63 -1.08 11.71
C TYR A 37 1.29 -1.28 11.00
N SER A 38 0.48 -2.29 11.36
CA SER A 38 -0.82 -2.49 10.74
C SER A 38 -1.77 -1.32 11.03
N ASN A 39 -2.54 -0.92 10.04
CA ASN A 39 -3.48 0.20 10.08
C ASN A 39 -2.84 1.56 10.40
N LYS A 40 -1.58 1.74 10.03
CA LYS A 40 -0.82 2.98 10.24
C LYS A 40 0.02 3.35 9.02
N CYS A 41 0.33 4.63 8.92
CA CYS A 41 1.31 5.11 7.94
C CYS A 41 2.73 4.73 8.36
N TYR A 42 3.47 4.15 7.43
CA TYR A 42 4.86 3.77 7.59
C TYR A 42 5.75 4.63 6.72
N ASP A 43 6.48 5.54 7.34
CA ASP A 43 7.36 6.53 6.71
C ASP A 43 6.79 7.09 5.39
N ASN A 44 7.57 7.11 4.32
CA ASN A 44 7.16 7.59 3.00
C ASN A 44 6.51 6.51 2.12
N TYR A 45 6.43 5.26 2.60
CA TYR A 45 5.89 4.15 1.82
C TYR A 45 4.38 4.22 1.66
N GLY A 46 3.67 4.66 2.69
CA GLY A 46 2.23 4.77 2.66
C GLY A 46 1.56 4.24 3.92
N TYR A 47 0.29 3.93 3.80
CA TYR A 47 -0.50 3.33 4.87
C TYR A 47 -0.47 1.81 4.72
N VAL A 48 0.00 1.11 5.73
CA VAL A 48 0.01 -0.37 5.78
C VAL A 48 -1.38 -0.85 6.16
N ASP A 49 -2.07 -1.44 5.21
CA ASP A 49 -3.44 -1.93 5.39
C ASP A 49 -3.44 -3.32 6.04
N LYS A 50 -2.71 -4.26 5.46
CA LYS A 50 -2.62 -5.63 5.94
C LYS A 50 -1.20 -6.17 5.79
N ILE A 51 -0.76 -6.94 6.77
CA ILE A 51 0.47 -7.71 6.72
C ILE A 51 0.07 -9.15 6.39
N TYR A 52 0.68 -9.71 5.32
CA TYR A 52 0.38 -11.07 4.86
C TYR A 52 1.36 -12.07 5.43
N ASP A 53 2.65 -11.78 5.28
CA ASP A 53 3.71 -12.71 5.64
C ASP A 53 4.90 -11.99 6.25
N VAL A 54 5.61 -12.69 7.12
CA VAL A 54 6.83 -12.22 7.78
C VAL A 54 7.92 -13.23 7.46
N SER A 55 9.02 -12.75 6.92
CA SER A 55 10.15 -13.61 6.56
C SER A 55 10.71 -14.32 7.80
N ASP A 56 10.99 -15.60 7.65
CA ASP A 56 11.64 -16.40 8.70
C ASP A 56 13.14 -16.07 8.85
N ASP A 57 13.73 -15.38 7.86
CA ASP A 57 15.12 -14.88 7.92
C ASP A 57 15.21 -13.61 8.77
N ILE A 58 15.04 -13.77 10.06
CA ILE A 58 15.15 -12.68 11.02
C ILE A 58 16.61 -12.52 11.43
N LYS A 59 17.22 -11.43 11.00
CA LYS A 59 18.58 -11.07 11.43
C LYS A 59 18.59 -10.74 12.91
N GLY A 60 19.54 -11.37 13.60
CA GLY A 60 19.66 -11.51 15.05
C GLY A 60 19.34 -10.28 15.89
N GLY A 61 18.88 -10.52 17.09
CA GLY A 61 18.54 -9.46 18.05
C GLY A 61 19.77 -8.71 18.54
N ILE A 62 19.79 -7.40 18.35
CA ILE A 62 20.83 -6.53 18.89
C ILE A 62 20.28 -5.89 20.17
N ILE A 63 20.97 -6.09 21.29
CA ILE A 63 20.70 -5.40 22.55
C ILE A 63 21.60 -4.18 22.58
N ARG A 64 20.99 -2.99 22.67
CA ARG A 64 21.76 -1.74 22.76
C ARG A 64 22.20 -1.49 24.18
N ALA A 65 23.46 -1.06 24.36
CA ALA A 65 24.03 -0.80 25.68
C ALA A 65 23.27 0.31 26.45
N GLU A 66 22.64 1.24 25.72
CA GLU A 66 21.88 2.34 26.32
C GLU A 66 20.46 1.93 26.71
N ASP A 67 20.02 0.71 26.36
CA ASP A 67 18.64 0.25 26.63
C ASP A 67 18.56 -0.47 27.97
N ASN A 68 18.16 0.24 29.00
CA ASN A 68 17.97 -0.31 30.35
C ASN A 68 16.89 -1.40 30.43
N THR A 69 16.09 -1.59 29.38
CA THR A 69 15.05 -2.63 29.36
C THR A 69 15.55 -3.98 28.90
N ALA A 70 16.83 -4.08 28.49
CA ALA A 70 17.45 -5.27 27.89
C ALA A 70 16.63 -5.84 26.69
N SER A 71 15.88 -4.99 26.01
CA SER A 71 15.11 -5.38 24.84
C SER A 71 16.02 -5.62 23.64
N SER A 72 15.77 -6.67 22.87
CA SER A 72 16.45 -6.90 21.60
C SER A 72 15.71 -6.26 20.44
N VAL A 73 16.46 -5.74 19.48
CA VAL A 73 15.93 -5.18 18.23
C VAL A 73 16.24 -6.15 17.09
N HIS A 74 15.20 -6.60 16.43
CA HIS A 74 15.27 -7.52 15.30
C HIS A 74 14.88 -6.79 14.01
N ARG A 75 15.68 -6.89 12.96
CA ARG A 75 15.32 -6.41 11.64
C ARG A 75 14.52 -7.50 10.91
N VAL A 76 13.31 -7.17 10.51
CA VAL A 76 12.33 -8.10 9.96
C VAL A 76 11.86 -7.60 8.62
N SER A 77 11.89 -8.49 7.61
CA SER A 77 11.28 -8.26 6.31
C SER A 77 9.87 -8.84 6.31
N PHE A 78 8.91 -8.10 5.79
CA PHE A 78 7.51 -8.53 5.76
C PHE A 78 6.81 -8.08 4.49
N THR A 79 5.93 -8.92 3.98
CA THR A 79 5.09 -8.62 2.82
C THR A 79 3.77 -8.04 3.29
N CYS A 80 3.41 -6.89 2.76
CA CYS A 80 2.22 -6.18 3.16
C CYS A 80 1.52 -5.48 2.00
N ARG A 81 0.23 -5.20 2.18
CA ARG A 81 -0.56 -4.34 1.31
C ARG A 81 -0.44 -2.90 1.78
N VAL A 82 -0.03 -2.03 0.87
CA VAL A 82 0.19 -0.62 1.15
C VAL A 82 -0.73 0.24 0.30
N CYS A 83 -1.38 1.20 0.93
CA CYS A 83 -2.10 2.26 0.24
C CYS A 83 -1.21 3.47 0.08
N ASN A 84 -0.95 3.87 -1.17
CA ASN A 84 -0.13 5.03 -1.48
C ASN A 84 -0.63 5.75 -2.74
N PRO A 85 -1.49 6.77 -2.60
CA PRO A 85 -2.03 7.51 -3.73
C PRO A 85 -0.91 8.13 -4.58
N MET A 86 -0.95 7.90 -5.89
CA MET A 86 0.02 8.49 -6.82
C MET A 86 -0.42 9.90 -7.23
N LYS A 87 0.55 10.80 -7.42
CA LYS A 87 0.28 12.13 -7.99
C LYS A 87 -0.34 11.98 -9.38
N LYS A 88 -1.30 12.85 -9.71
CA LYS A 88 -2.06 12.85 -10.97
C LYS A 88 -3.01 11.65 -11.17
N SER A 89 -3.06 10.70 -10.26
CA SER A 89 -4.10 9.66 -10.31
C SER A 89 -5.44 10.24 -9.88
N THR A 90 -6.52 9.69 -10.45
CA THR A 90 -7.88 10.04 -10.07
C THR A 90 -8.45 8.94 -9.20
N ILE A 91 -8.93 9.32 -8.02
CA ILE A 91 -9.44 8.40 -7.00
C ILE A 91 -10.84 8.87 -6.61
N MET A 92 -11.75 7.92 -6.46
CA MET A 92 -13.09 8.21 -5.95
C MET A 92 -13.01 8.49 -4.45
N GLY A 93 -13.78 9.49 -4.00
CA GLY A 93 -13.95 9.78 -2.60
C GLY A 93 -15.40 10.08 -2.24
N ARG A 94 -15.81 9.77 -1.02
CA ARG A 94 -17.10 10.13 -0.47
C ARG A 94 -16.96 11.42 0.34
N ILE A 95 -17.78 12.40 0.06
CA ILE A 95 -17.77 13.68 0.76
C ILE A 95 -18.28 13.51 2.20
N ILE A 96 -17.47 13.94 3.16
CA ILE A 96 -17.80 13.92 4.59
C ILE A 96 -18.08 15.30 5.16
N GLY A 97 -17.58 16.35 4.50
CA GLY A 97 -17.79 17.74 4.92
C GLY A 97 -17.63 18.71 3.77
N ILE A 98 -18.46 19.75 3.78
CA ILE A 98 -18.43 20.83 2.80
C ILE A 98 -18.50 22.14 3.60
N ASN A 99 -17.55 23.03 3.34
CA ASN A 99 -17.54 24.42 3.78
C ASN A 99 -17.32 25.30 2.57
N ASN A 100 -17.53 26.61 2.73
CA ASN A 100 -17.33 27.59 1.65
C ASN A 100 -15.89 27.62 1.12
N MET A 101 -14.89 27.24 1.93
CA MET A 101 -13.47 27.29 1.56
C MET A 101 -12.90 25.92 1.18
N ILE A 102 -13.42 24.83 1.77
CA ILE A 102 -12.88 23.49 1.62
C ILE A 102 -13.96 22.41 1.56
N ILE A 103 -13.72 21.43 0.70
CA ILE A 103 -14.47 20.19 0.65
C ILE A 103 -13.55 19.08 1.19
N VAL A 104 -14.09 18.28 2.10
CA VAL A 104 -13.38 17.13 2.67
C VAL A 104 -14.08 15.86 2.24
N ALA A 105 -13.30 14.92 1.65
CA ALA A 105 -13.78 13.62 1.25
C ALA A 105 -12.89 12.52 1.82
N GLU A 106 -13.38 11.30 1.87
CA GLU A 106 -12.66 10.11 2.34
C GLU A 106 -12.81 8.93 1.38
N ASN A 107 -11.75 8.13 1.34
CA ASN A 107 -11.77 6.80 0.75
C ASN A 107 -10.84 5.89 1.57
N GLY A 108 -11.41 5.07 2.45
CA GLY A 108 -10.65 4.24 3.38
C GLY A 108 -9.63 5.05 4.20
N PRO A 109 -8.34 4.75 4.09
CA PRO A 109 -7.30 5.47 4.83
C PRO A 109 -6.95 6.85 4.23
N ILE A 110 -7.53 7.22 3.08
CA ILE A 110 -7.22 8.46 2.39
C ILE A 110 -8.23 9.53 2.77
N LYS A 111 -7.73 10.67 3.26
CA LYS A 111 -8.52 11.86 3.52
C LYS A 111 -8.14 12.95 2.51
N PHE A 112 -9.10 13.35 1.68
CA PHE A 112 -8.92 14.39 0.67
C PHE A 112 -9.31 15.75 1.26
N ILE A 113 -8.48 16.74 0.97
CA ILE A 113 -8.72 18.14 1.25
C ILE A 113 -8.70 18.89 -0.08
N ILE A 114 -9.81 19.48 -0.45
CA ILE A 114 -10.00 20.17 -1.72
C ILE A 114 -10.32 21.62 -1.39
N GLY A 115 -9.45 22.53 -1.80
CA GLY A 115 -9.70 23.96 -1.68
C GLY A 115 -10.61 24.45 -2.80
N GLU A 116 -11.28 25.58 -2.57
CA GLU A 116 -12.15 26.22 -3.56
C GLU A 116 -11.47 26.47 -4.91
N SER A 117 -10.20 26.87 -4.91
CA SER A 117 -9.39 27.06 -6.13
C SER A 117 -9.09 25.76 -6.91
N ASN A 118 -9.29 24.60 -6.29
CA ASN A 118 -9.03 23.28 -6.87
C ASN A 118 -10.32 22.55 -7.27
N ILE A 119 -11.37 23.29 -7.58
CA ILE A 119 -12.62 22.75 -8.12
C ILE A 119 -12.61 22.97 -9.63
N ASN A 120 -12.96 21.93 -10.39
CA ASN A 120 -13.08 22.03 -11.84
C ASN A 120 -14.39 22.74 -12.19
N ASN A 121 -14.29 24.01 -12.59
CA ASN A 121 -15.44 24.87 -12.89
C ASN A 121 -16.21 24.44 -14.14
N ASP A 122 -15.60 23.63 -15.03
CA ASP A 122 -16.28 23.10 -16.21
C ASP A 122 -17.35 22.06 -15.81
N ASN A 123 -17.08 21.28 -14.79
CA ASN A 123 -17.94 20.19 -14.33
C ASN A 123 -18.75 20.53 -13.06
N ILE A 124 -18.40 21.60 -12.37
CA ILE A 124 -19.03 21.96 -11.09
C ILE A 124 -19.13 23.48 -10.98
N GLN A 125 -20.34 23.97 -10.74
CA GLN A 125 -20.58 25.41 -10.57
C GLN A 125 -21.07 25.73 -9.16
N PHE A 126 -20.57 26.83 -8.59
CA PHE A 126 -21.05 27.37 -7.33
C PHE A 126 -22.20 28.35 -7.56
N LYS A 127 -23.39 28.02 -7.06
CA LYS A 127 -24.59 28.88 -7.13
C LYS A 127 -25.37 28.79 -5.82
N LYS A 128 -25.97 29.91 -5.39
CA LYS A 128 -26.84 29.95 -4.21
C LYS A 128 -26.21 29.30 -2.97
N SER A 129 -24.91 29.56 -2.73
CA SER A 129 -24.16 29.01 -1.59
C SER A 129 -24.00 27.48 -1.59
N ALA A 130 -24.15 26.83 -2.73
CA ALA A 130 -23.96 25.41 -2.91
C ALA A 130 -23.25 25.07 -4.22
N TYR A 131 -22.62 23.93 -4.28
CA TYR A 131 -21.97 23.40 -5.49
C TYR A 131 -22.95 22.50 -6.24
N TYR A 132 -23.08 22.73 -7.54
CA TYR A 132 -23.94 21.94 -8.43
C TYR A 132 -23.11 21.28 -9.53
N PRO A 133 -23.32 19.99 -9.80
CA PRO A 133 -22.68 19.34 -10.93
C PRO A 133 -23.28 19.83 -12.26
N VAL A 134 -22.43 19.88 -13.28
CA VAL A 134 -22.80 20.21 -14.65
C VAL A 134 -22.85 18.93 -15.45
N SER A 135 -23.93 18.70 -16.21
CA SER A 135 -24.07 17.58 -17.13
C SER A 135 -23.09 17.71 -18.29
N SER A 136 -22.77 16.59 -18.98
CA SER A 136 -22.01 16.56 -20.24
C SER A 136 -22.61 17.45 -21.36
N LYS A 137 -23.88 17.83 -21.23
CA LYS A 137 -24.58 18.77 -22.12
C LYS A 137 -24.47 20.24 -21.71
N GLY A 138 -23.70 20.54 -20.64
CA GLY A 138 -23.56 21.91 -20.12
C GLY A 138 -24.73 22.39 -19.25
N GLU A 139 -25.70 21.54 -18.94
CA GLU A 139 -26.84 21.88 -18.11
C GLU A 139 -26.54 21.62 -16.62
N LEU A 140 -27.00 22.53 -15.76
CA LEU A 140 -26.90 22.35 -14.32
C LEU A 140 -27.86 21.28 -13.83
N ILE A 141 -27.33 20.33 -13.09
CA ILE A 141 -28.14 19.32 -12.41
C ILE A 141 -28.67 19.94 -11.11
N ASN A 142 -29.99 20.00 -10.94
CA ASN A 142 -30.66 20.63 -9.81
C ASN A 142 -30.46 19.93 -8.44
N LYS A 143 -29.52 19.00 -8.35
CA LYS A 143 -29.16 18.31 -7.12
C LYS A 143 -27.84 18.85 -6.60
N PRO A 144 -27.83 19.61 -5.50
CA PRO A 144 -26.59 20.15 -4.93
C PRO A 144 -25.71 19.02 -4.41
N ILE A 145 -24.40 19.26 -4.45
CA ILE A 145 -23.42 18.36 -3.85
C ILE A 145 -23.57 18.44 -2.33
N SER A 146 -23.78 17.32 -1.68
CA SER A 146 -24.00 17.20 -0.25
C SER A 146 -23.07 16.18 0.40
N LYS A 147 -23.10 16.09 1.72
CA LYS A 147 -22.43 15.02 2.44
C LYS A 147 -22.93 13.66 1.96
N GLY A 148 -22.04 12.72 1.75
CA GLY A 148 -22.37 11.40 1.24
C GLY A 148 -22.28 11.26 -0.29
N THR A 149 -22.19 12.36 -1.04
CA THR A 149 -21.99 12.32 -2.50
C THR A 149 -20.62 11.77 -2.84
N TYR A 150 -20.56 10.93 -3.87
CA TYR A 150 -19.31 10.38 -4.39
C TYR A 150 -18.76 11.25 -5.51
N VAL A 151 -17.47 11.47 -5.46
CA VAL A 151 -16.77 12.39 -6.36
C VAL A 151 -15.45 11.80 -6.83
N MET A 152 -15.05 12.17 -8.04
CA MET A 152 -13.74 11.85 -8.59
C MET A 152 -12.76 12.96 -8.26
N ILE A 153 -11.65 12.61 -7.64
CA ILE A 153 -10.65 13.55 -7.13
C ILE A 153 -9.29 13.20 -7.73
N GLN A 154 -8.69 14.16 -8.41
CA GLN A 154 -7.32 14.04 -8.88
C GLN A 154 -6.34 14.37 -7.74
N VAL A 155 -5.37 13.49 -7.51
CA VAL A 155 -4.33 13.67 -6.50
C VAL A 155 -3.32 14.72 -6.97
N MET A 156 -3.26 15.85 -6.31
CA MET A 156 -2.26 16.92 -6.57
C MET A 156 -1.01 16.70 -5.73
N ASN A 157 -1.20 16.55 -4.43
CA ASN A 157 -0.11 16.31 -3.48
C ASN A 157 -0.59 15.44 -2.32
N LYS A 158 0.35 14.83 -1.60
CA LYS A 158 0.03 14.00 -0.43
C LYS A 158 0.97 14.29 0.73
N LYS A 159 0.48 14.10 1.94
CA LYS A 159 1.26 14.15 3.18
C LYS A 159 1.03 12.86 3.96
N ILE A 160 2.11 12.09 4.11
CA ILE A 160 2.15 10.88 4.90
C ILE A 160 2.91 11.20 6.18
N VAL A 161 2.34 10.87 7.33
CA VAL A 161 2.99 11.08 8.64
C VAL A 161 3.03 9.76 9.36
N LYS A 162 4.23 9.31 9.70
CA LYS A 162 4.49 8.05 10.42
C LYS A 162 3.57 7.88 11.63
N GLY A 163 2.99 6.70 11.78
CA GLY A 163 2.12 6.34 12.90
C GLY A 163 0.70 6.91 12.84
N LYS A 164 0.36 7.76 11.86
CA LYS A 164 -1.02 8.22 11.67
C LYS A 164 -1.85 7.16 10.95
N THR A 165 -3.16 7.18 11.21
CA THR A 165 -4.14 6.24 10.64
C THR A 165 -4.71 6.69 9.30
N LYS A 166 -4.36 7.87 8.82
CA LYS A 166 -4.86 8.42 7.56
C LYS A 166 -3.76 9.17 6.80
N ILE A 167 -3.80 9.03 5.47
CA ILE A 167 -3.01 9.82 4.52
C ILE A 167 -3.80 11.07 4.19
N ILE A 168 -3.18 12.24 4.26
CA ILE A 168 -3.79 13.50 3.82
C ILE A 168 -3.40 13.72 2.36
N VAL A 169 -4.41 13.90 1.51
CA VAL A 169 -4.25 14.18 0.09
C VAL A 169 -4.85 15.53 -0.23
N PHE A 170 -4.07 16.38 -0.86
CA PHE A 170 -4.56 17.61 -1.48
C PHE A 170 -4.98 17.27 -2.91
N GLY A 171 -6.24 17.43 -3.20
CA GLY A 171 -6.84 17.00 -4.46
C GLY A 171 -7.53 18.12 -5.21
N ARG A 172 -7.74 17.88 -6.51
CA ARG A 172 -8.61 18.68 -7.37
C ARG A 172 -9.89 17.89 -7.61
N LEU A 173 -11.03 18.55 -7.41
CA LEU A 173 -12.34 17.97 -7.66
C LEU A 173 -12.62 17.99 -9.17
N GLU A 174 -12.67 16.82 -9.80
CA GLU A 174 -12.86 16.70 -11.24
C GLU A 174 -14.32 16.57 -11.65
N SER A 175 -15.05 15.65 -11.01
CA SER A 175 -16.45 15.39 -11.35
C SER A 175 -17.20 14.74 -10.19
N VAL A 176 -18.53 14.76 -10.31
CA VAL A 176 -19.44 14.07 -9.38
C VAL A 176 -19.91 12.78 -10.03
N VAL A 177 -19.94 11.71 -9.26
CA VAL A 177 -20.46 10.41 -9.70
C VAL A 177 -21.95 10.39 -9.38
N LEU A 178 -22.77 10.44 -10.42
CA LEU A 178 -24.24 10.54 -10.30
C LEU A 178 -24.94 9.21 -10.55
N ASP A 179 -24.27 8.29 -11.25
CA ASP A 179 -24.81 6.98 -11.64
C ASP A 179 -24.48 5.90 -10.62
N ASP A 180 -25.50 5.26 -10.06
CA ASP A 180 -25.32 4.14 -9.12
C ASP A 180 -24.59 2.95 -9.77
N ASN A 181 -24.82 2.71 -11.08
CA ASN A 181 -24.13 1.66 -11.83
C ASN A 181 -22.61 1.89 -11.96
N VAL A 182 -22.19 3.16 -12.13
CA VAL A 182 -20.78 3.52 -12.17
C VAL A 182 -20.15 3.38 -10.78
N MET A 183 -20.94 3.67 -9.75
CA MET A 183 -20.52 3.50 -8.36
C MET A 183 -20.26 2.04 -8.02
N ASP A 184 -21.15 1.15 -8.41
CA ASP A 184 -20.99 -0.28 -8.14
C ASP A 184 -19.82 -0.88 -8.94
N ALA A 185 -19.60 -0.44 -10.18
CA ALA A 185 -18.45 -0.85 -10.97
C ALA A 185 -17.12 -0.38 -10.37
N ILE A 186 -17.06 0.84 -9.83
CA ILE A 186 -15.85 1.36 -9.18
C ILE A 186 -15.64 0.70 -7.82
N ARG A 187 -16.70 0.50 -7.05
CA ARG A 187 -16.66 -0.24 -5.78
C ARG A 187 -16.20 -1.68 -6.01
N GLY A 188 -16.71 -2.37 -7.04
CA GLY A 188 -16.27 -3.70 -7.44
C GLY A 188 -14.79 -3.77 -7.84
N GLN A 189 -14.20 -2.71 -8.40
CA GLN A 189 -12.77 -2.65 -8.67
C GLN A 189 -11.91 -2.58 -7.40
N TYR A 190 -12.37 -1.90 -6.35
CA TYR A 190 -11.69 -1.86 -5.06
C TYR A 190 -11.88 -3.16 -4.27
N GLU A 191 -13.06 -3.78 -4.35
CA GLU A 191 -13.35 -5.06 -3.70
C GLU A 191 -12.72 -6.26 -4.44
N SER A 192 -12.60 -6.21 -5.77
CA SER A 192 -11.94 -7.26 -6.55
C SER A 192 -10.43 -7.29 -6.33
N SER A 193 -9.80 -6.16 -6.02
CA SER A 193 -8.40 -6.14 -5.59
C SER A 193 -8.19 -6.88 -4.27
N GLU A 194 -9.20 -6.93 -3.39
CA GLU A 194 -9.13 -7.74 -2.16
C GLU A 194 -9.22 -9.26 -2.40
N LYS A 195 -9.95 -9.66 -3.44
CA LYS A 195 -10.12 -11.10 -3.78
C LYS A 195 -8.98 -11.66 -4.63
N ILE A 196 -8.35 -10.84 -5.46
CA ILE A 196 -7.21 -11.23 -6.30
C ILE A 196 -5.98 -11.48 -5.44
N ASP A 197 -5.80 -10.72 -4.37
CA ASP A 197 -4.64 -10.83 -3.47
C ASP A 197 -4.53 -12.19 -2.74
N SER A 198 -5.63 -12.94 -2.62
CA SER A 198 -5.59 -14.28 -2.00
C SER A 198 -5.16 -15.39 -2.97
N ALA A 199 -5.24 -15.14 -4.28
CA ALA A 199 -4.89 -16.11 -5.32
C ALA A 199 -3.47 -15.91 -5.88
N GLU A 200 -2.93 -14.69 -5.79
CA GLU A 200 -1.58 -14.34 -6.26
C GLU A 200 -0.47 -14.52 -5.21
N LEU A 201 -0.80 -14.90 -3.98
CA LEU A 201 0.17 -15.36 -2.97
C LEU A 201 0.71 -16.75 -3.27
N ILE A 202 0.83 -17.13 -4.56
CA ILE A 202 1.56 -18.29 -5.00
C ILE A 202 3.04 -17.92 -4.98
N ASN A 203 3.67 -18.27 -3.83
CA ASN A 203 5.10 -18.48 -3.63
C ASN A 203 6.07 -17.71 -4.56
N PRO A 204 6.66 -16.61 -4.12
CA PRO A 204 7.84 -16.07 -4.79
C PRO A 204 9.07 -16.99 -4.69
N LYS A 205 8.96 -18.16 -4.06
CA LYS A 205 10.05 -19.17 -3.98
C LYS A 205 10.17 -20.08 -5.21
N ASN A 206 9.24 -20.01 -6.18
CA ASN A 206 9.27 -20.94 -7.33
C ASN A 206 9.85 -20.37 -8.63
N ASP A 207 10.23 -19.10 -8.69
CA ASP A 207 10.82 -18.52 -9.91
C ASP A 207 12.36 -18.54 -9.96
N GLN A 208 13.02 -19.31 -9.06
CA GLN A 208 14.49 -19.49 -9.12
C GLN A 208 14.94 -20.86 -9.62
N ASN A 209 14.06 -21.65 -10.23
CA ASN A 209 14.42 -23.01 -10.67
C ASN A 209 14.06 -23.33 -12.12
N THR A 210 14.28 -22.40 -13.03
CA THR A 210 14.29 -22.69 -14.48
C THR A 210 15.44 -21.92 -15.12
N ASP A 211 16.66 -22.40 -14.92
CA ASP A 211 17.81 -22.25 -15.81
C ASP A 211 18.99 -23.02 -15.23
N ARG A 212 18.83 -24.34 -15.14
CA ARG A 212 19.92 -25.30 -15.05
C ARG A 212 19.50 -26.56 -15.80
N ASP A 213 19.48 -26.44 -17.09
CA ASP A 213 19.52 -27.60 -17.95
C ASP A 213 20.67 -27.46 -18.91
N ASP A 214 21.36 -28.61 -19.01
CA ASP A 214 22.22 -28.99 -20.10
C ASP A 214 23.64 -28.43 -20.18
N MET A 215 24.50 -28.96 -19.32
CA MET A 215 25.82 -29.38 -19.82
C MET A 215 26.17 -30.77 -19.27
N ALA A 216 25.94 -31.73 -20.11
CA ALA A 216 26.45 -33.10 -19.95
C ALA A 216 27.99 -33.08 -19.94
N PRO A 217 28.66 -33.91 -19.13
CA PRO A 217 30.10 -34.07 -19.26
C PRO A 217 30.36 -35.04 -20.42
N GLU A 218 31.06 -34.55 -21.44
CA GLU A 218 31.68 -35.38 -22.43
C GLU A 218 32.76 -36.25 -21.79
N ASP A 219 32.55 -37.54 -21.96
CA ASP A 219 33.45 -38.65 -21.73
C ASP A 219 34.68 -38.52 -22.67
N SER A 220 35.84 -38.41 -22.12
CA SER A 220 37.08 -38.70 -22.85
C SER A 220 38.00 -39.58 -22.03
N THR A 221 37.83 -40.85 -22.23
CA THR A 221 38.84 -41.92 -22.09
C THR A 221 40.09 -41.61 -22.91
N ALA A 222 41.24 -41.71 -22.32
CA ALA A 222 42.56 -42.14 -22.87
C ALA A 222 43.50 -42.30 -21.67
N GLU A 223 43.75 -43.52 -21.23
CA GLU A 223 44.85 -44.41 -21.51
C GLU A 223 46.19 -43.66 -21.69
N ASP A 224 47.13 -43.94 -20.89
CA ASP A 224 48.23 -44.87 -21.05
C ASP A 224 49.53 -44.42 -20.31
N SER A 225 50.11 -45.40 -19.69
CA SER A 225 51.55 -45.73 -19.57
C SER A 225 52.50 -44.81 -18.79
N VAL A 226 52.99 -45.36 -17.67
CA VAL A 226 54.17 -46.24 -17.47
C VAL A 226 55.51 -45.49 -17.36
N GLU A 227 56.29 -46.02 -16.39
CA GLU A 227 57.75 -45.91 -16.13
C GLU A 227 58.19 -44.69 -15.30
N SER A 228 58.63 -44.94 -14.11
CA SER A 228 59.85 -45.64 -13.59
C SER A 228 61.06 -44.72 -13.50
N ASP A 229 61.66 -44.81 -12.37
CA ASP A 229 63.11 -44.73 -12.03
C ASP A 229 63.64 -43.40 -11.43
N ASP A 230 64.18 -43.68 -10.24
CA ASP A 230 65.47 -43.31 -9.68
C ASP A 230 65.93 -41.86 -9.54
N GLU A 231 66.04 -41.44 -8.38
CA GLU A 231 67.17 -41.31 -7.43
C GLU A 231 66.76 -40.49 -6.18
#